data_922e3c953727b70ee4d48c20af9dbd91
#
_entry.id   922e3c953727b70ee4d48c20af9dbd91
#
_cell.length_a   1.000
_cell.length_b   1.000
_cell.length_c   1.000
_cell.angle_alpha   90.00
_cell.angle_beta   90.00
_cell.angle_gamma   90.00
#
_symmetry.space_group_name_H-M   'P 1'
#
loop_
_entity.id
_entity.type
_entity.pdbx_description
1 polymer ?
#
loop_
_entity_poly.entity_id
_entity_poly.type
_entity_poly.pdbx_seq_one_letter_code
_entity_poly.pdbx_strand_id
1 'polypeptide(L)'
;MLVSLLLASSLAGCVGGADESDDANVVASYEVTNATIVEYWEDGQLVSTQYPSLIFDFVRSTAPYAFVSYSVNGEHATGQTDASESTLVEVEFTLHGLHRLELNAEYTASTGEATVAVGEEILVRIEKQIMWEEESTNNPTAMMLDTRNEVGDVPASVLVIDSTVHNPDLIANIGGGQDVEVSWALI
;
A
#
# COMPACT_ATOMS: atom_id res chain seq x y z
N MET A 1 39.89 -31.91 -67.69
CA MET A 1 39.32 -30.58 -67.86
C MET A 1 38.30 -30.38 -66.69
N LEU A 2 38.78 -29.74 -65.63
CA LEU A 2 38.01 -29.56 -64.38
C LEU A 2 37.53 -28.12 -64.40
N VAL A 3 36.22 -27.91 -64.42
CA VAL A 3 35.57 -26.59 -64.31
C VAL A 3 35.21 -26.37 -62.86
N SER A 4 35.95 -25.52 -62.18
CA SER A 4 35.62 -25.07 -60.82
C SER A 4 34.59 -23.95 -60.89
N LEU A 5 33.39 -24.23 -60.33
CA LEU A 5 32.34 -23.26 -60.20
C LEU A 5 32.50 -22.57 -58.85
N LEU A 6 32.93 -21.30 -58.83
CA LEU A 6 32.97 -20.43 -57.63
C LEU A 6 31.59 -19.89 -57.40
N LEU A 7 30.96 -20.40 -56.34
CA LEU A 7 29.71 -19.80 -55.73
C LEU A 7 30.16 -18.64 -54.84
N ALA A 8 29.92 -17.42 -55.28
CA ALA A 8 29.98 -16.24 -54.46
C ALA A 8 28.67 -16.15 -53.64
N SER A 9 28.70 -16.55 -52.39
CA SER A 9 27.63 -16.29 -51.42
C SER A 9 27.73 -14.83 -50.95
N SER A 10 26.84 -13.98 -51.46
CA SER A 10 26.59 -12.67 -50.92
C SER A 10 25.95 -12.82 -49.53
N LEU A 11 26.71 -12.60 -48.47
CA LEU A 11 26.17 -12.32 -47.16
C LEU A 11 25.46 -10.95 -47.20
N ALA A 12 24.18 -10.96 -47.46
CA ALA A 12 23.33 -9.85 -47.08
C ALA A 12 23.31 -9.80 -45.55
N GLY A 13 24.18 -9.00 -44.98
CA GLY A 13 24.06 -8.64 -43.57
C GLY A 13 22.76 -7.87 -43.38
N CYS A 14 21.75 -8.53 -42.85
CA CYS A 14 20.70 -7.81 -42.15
C CYS A 14 21.36 -7.11 -40.97
N VAL A 15 21.62 -5.82 -41.12
CA VAL A 15 21.72 -4.92 -39.99
C VAL A 15 20.29 -4.88 -39.42
N GLY A 16 20.02 -5.80 -38.51
CA GLY A 16 18.86 -5.66 -37.63
C GLY A 16 19.13 -4.39 -36.85
N GLY A 17 18.42 -3.31 -37.21
CA GLY A 17 18.21 -2.25 -36.27
C GLY A 17 17.64 -2.92 -35.03
N ALA A 18 18.27 -2.73 -33.88
CA ALA A 18 17.58 -2.93 -32.63
C ALA A 18 16.38 -1.98 -32.74
N ASP A 19 15.20 -2.54 -32.96
CA ASP A 19 13.98 -1.83 -32.60
C ASP A 19 14.16 -1.55 -31.11
N GLU A 20 14.56 -0.33 -30.76
CA GLU A 20 14.30 0.19 -29.42
C GLU A 20 12.80 0.02 -29.28
N SER A 21 12.39 -0.89 -28.42
CA SER A 21 10.98 -1.07 -28.11
C SER A 21 10.48 0.29 -27.65
N ASP A 22 9.60 0.90 -28.43
CA ASP A 22 8.93 2.18 -28.13
C ASP A 22 7.98 2.05 -26.92
N ASP A 23 8.14 0.98 -26.17
CA ASP A 23 7.28 0.63 -25.05
C ASP A 23 7.75 1.34 -23.77
N ALA A 24 6.84 2.06 -23.15
CA ALA A 24 7.08 2.60 -21.83
C ALA A 24 7.15 1.46 -20.81
N ASN A 25 8.10 1.57 -19.87
CA ASN A 25 8.24 0.67 -18.74
C ASN A 25 7.96 1.44 -17.45
N VAL A 26 6.86 1.14 -16.77
CA VAL A 26 6.44 1.77 -15.53
C VAL A 26 6.83 0.91 -14.36
N VAL A 27 7.73 1.42 -13.53
CA VAL A 27 8.26 0.74 -12.35
C VAL A 27 8.27 1.71 -11.18
N ALA A 28 7.72 1.32 -10.05
CA ALA A 28 7.86 2.06 -8.80
C ALA A 28 8.70 1.29 -7.78
N SER A 29 9.53 2.03 -7.06
CA SER A 29 10.24 1.54 -5.87
C SER A 29 9.45 1.95 -4.63
N TYR A 30 9.35 1.08 -3.64
CA TYR A 30 8.66 1.33 -2.37
C TYR A 30 9.38 0.58 -1.25
N GLU A 31 9.32 1.10 -0.01
CA GLU A 31 10.03 0.49 1.11
C GLU A 31 9.27 -0.70 1.69
N VAL A 32 7.93 -0.56 1.81
CA VAL A 32 7.06 -1.56 2.44
C VAL A 32 5.75 -1.69 1.67
N THR A 33 5.09 -2.85 1.82
CA THR A 33 3.75 -3.13 1.30
C THR A 33 2.76 -3.44 2.42
N ASN A 34 3.08 -3.03 3.64
CA ASN A 34 2.20 -3.15 4.79
C ASN A 34 2.30 -1.90 5.66
N ALA A 35 1.17 -1.52 6.23
CA ALA A 35 1.07 -0.42 7.17
C ALA A 35 -0.12 -0.62 8.11
N THR A 36 -0.29 0.26 9.10
CA THR A 36 -1.31 0.09 10.14
C THR A 36 -2.08 1.38 10.34
N ILE A 37 -3.41 1.28 10.28
CA ILE A 37 -4.32 2.31 10.78
C ILE A 37 -4.38 2.15 12.30
N VAL A 38 -4.17 3.24 13.04
CA VAL A 38 -4.25 3.23 14.51
C VAL A 38 -5.44 4.06 14.96
N GLU A 39 -6.38 3.41 15.62
CA GLU A 39 -7.52 4.05 16.31
C GLU A 39 -7.23 4.13 17.79
N TYR A 40 -7.42 5.32 18.37
CA TYR A 40 -7.33 5.55 19.81
C TYR A 40 -8.72 5.81 20.38
N TRP A 41 -9.09 5.00 21.34
CA TRP A 41 -10.40 5.03 22.00
C TRP A 41 -10.23 5.26 23.50
N GLU A 42 -11.05 6.11 24.07
CA GLU A 42 -11.08 6.42 25.49
C GLU A 42 -12.54 6.36 25.99
N ASP A 43 -12.80 5.61 27.04
CA ASP A 43 -14.14 5.45 27.64
C ASP A 43 -15.24 5.14 26.62
N GLY A 44 -14.93 4.30 25.62
CA GLY A 44 -15.88 3.90 24.57
C GLY A 44 -16.07 4.92 23.45
N GLN A 45 -15.30 5.99 23.42
CA GLN A 45 -15.37 7.01 22.36
C GLN A 45 -14.09 7.03 21.52
N LEU A 46 -14.25 7.11 20.20
CA LEU A 46 -13.11 7.30 19.30
C LEU A 46 -12.55 8.72 19.47
N VAL A 47 -11.31 8.81 19.91
CA VAL A 47 -10.62 10.09 20.15
C VAL A 47 -9.85 10.52 18.91
N SER A 48 -9.15 9.58 18.27
CA SER A 48 -8.37 9.88 17.06
C SER A 48 -8.15 8.66 16.20
N THR A 49 -7.91 8.89 14.90
CA THR A 49 -7.47 7.87 13.95
C THR A 49 -6.22 8.38 13.23
N GLN A 50 -5.20 7.55 13.13
CA GLN A 50 -4.00 7.80 12.35
C GLN A 50 -4.03 6.92 11.11
N TYR A 51 -4.04 7.55 9.94
CA TYR A 51 -4.00 6.90 8.65
C TYR A 51 -2.56 6.83 8.13
N PRO A 52 -2.09 5.66 7.67
CA PRO A 52 -0.77 5.54 7.08
C PRO A 52 -0.75 6.04 5.65
N SER A 53 0.40 6.58 5.22
CA SER A 53 0.72 6.83 3.82
C SER A 53 1.88 5.97 3.37
N LEU A 54 1.84 5.47 2.12
CA LEU A 54 2.96 4.82 1.46
C LEU A 54 3.43 5.67 0.29
N ILE A 55 4.74 5.67 0.07
CA ILE A 55 5.38 6.42 -1.02
C ILE A 55 5.87 5.44 -2.08
N PHE A 56 5.52 5.74 -3.33
CA PHE A 56 5.92 5.01 -4.53
C PHE A 56 6.80 5.92 -5.39
N ASP A 57 8.07 5.53 -5.60
CA ASP A 57 9.04 6.30 -6.38
C ASP A 57 9.19 5.75 -7.79
N PHE A 58 8.77 6.53 -8.77
CA PHE A 58 8.78 6.22 -10.19
C PHE A 58 10.09 6.58 -10.92
N VAL A 59 11.13 6.99 -10.19
CA VAL A 59 12.42 7.43 -10.77
C VAL A 59 13.03 6.43 -11.77
N ARG A 60 12.68 5.15 -11.69
CA ARG A 60 13.19 4.08 -12.57
C ARG A 60 12.31 3.81 -13.78
N SER A 61 11.17 4.48 -13.88
CA SER A 61 10.30 4.36 -15.06
C SER A 61 10.93 5.00 -16.27
N THR A 62 10.71 4.41 -17.44
CA THR A 62 11.22 4.89 -18.72
C THR A 62 10.14 4.90 -19.77
N ALA A 63 10.18 5.87 -20.69
CA ALA A 63 9.30 5.95 -21.84
C ALA A 63 10.03 6.63 -23.00
N PRO A 64 9.52 6.49 -24.24
CA PRO A 64 10.09 7.17 -25.41
C PRO A 64 9.97 8.69 -25.35
N TYR A 65 9.03 9.20 -24.53
CA TYR A 65 8.77 10.62 -24.32
C TYR A 65 8.75 10.94 -22.83
N ALA A 66 8.88 12.23 -22.50
CA ALA A 66 8.81 12.70 -21.12
C ALA A 66 7.44 12.38 -20.49
N PHE A 67 7.48 11.89 -19.26
CA PHE A 67 6.27 11.67 -18.49
C PHE A 67 5.61 13.00 -18.12
N VAL A 68 4.30 13.01 -18.09
CA VAL A 68 3.44 14.13 -17.68
C VAL A 68 3.01 13.94 -16.22
N SER A 69 2.59 12.72 -15.87
CA SER A 69 2.16 12.40 -14.51
C SER A 69 2.47 10.95 -14.14
N TYR A 70 2.57 10.71 -12.83
CA TYR A 70 2.58 9.38 -12.23
C TYR A 70 1.37 9.22 -11.33
N SER A 71 0.76 8.04 -11.35
CA SER A 71 -0.34 7.73 -10.46
C SER A 71 -0.31 6.30 -9.95
N VAL A 72 -0.88 6.13 -8.77
CA VAL A 72 -1.15 4.84 -8.14
C VAL A 72 -2.64 4.77 -7.91
N ASN A 73 -3.31 3.79 -8.49
CA ASN A 73 -4.76 3.70 -8.50
C ASN A 73 -5.25 2.39 -7.91
N GLY A 74 -6.09 2.48 -6.89
CA GLY A 74 -6.83 1.38 -6.31
C GLY A 74 -8.29 1.77 -6.11
N GLU A 75 -9.13 0.83 -5.77
CA GLU A 75 -10.56 1.07 -5.56
C GLU A 75 -10.83 2.05 -4.42
N HIS A 76 -10.00 2.00 -3.36
CA HIS A 76 -10.20 2.76 -2.12
C HIS A 76 -9.00 3.63 -1.72
N ALA A 77 -7.93 3.63 -2.52
CA ALA A 77 -6.73 4.40 -2.25
C ALA A 77 -6.08 4.83 -3.56
N THR A 78 -5.85 6.12 -3.73
CA THR A 78 -5.27 6.70 -4.94
C THR A 78 -4.29 7.80 -4.60
N GLY A 79 -3.29 7.97 -5.47
CA GLY A 79 -2.36 9.10 -5.43
C GLY A 79 -1.90 9.47 -6.82
N GLN A 80 -1.52 10.72 -7.01
CA GLN A 80 -1.01 11.24 -8.28
C GLN A 80 -0.02 12.38 -8.05
N THR A 81 0.94 12.52 -8.94
CA THR A 81 1.87 13.65 -8.97
C THR A 81 2.15 14.10 -10.41
N ASP A 82 2.47 15.37 -10.59
CA ASP A 82 3.03 15.91 -11.85
C ASP A 82 4.49 15.44 -11.99
N ALA A 83 4.82 14.81 -13.11
CA ALA A 83 6.16 14.27 -13.35
C ALA A 83 7.23 15.37 -13.48
N SER A 84 6.85 16.61 -13.75
CA SER A 84 7.76 17.75 -13.76
C SER A 84 8.13 18.24 -12.35
N GLU A 85 7.35 17.91 -11.34
CA GLU A 85 7.54 18.32 -9.96
C GLU A 85 8.18 17.23 -9.11
N SER A 86 7.74 15.96 -9.29
CA SER A 86 8.18 14.84 -8.46
C SER A 86 8.03 13.50 -9.19
N THR A 87 8.88 12.53 -8.80
CA THR A 87 8.70 11.11 -9.12
C THR A 87 8.00 10.33 -8.00
N LEU A 88 7.72 11.00 -6.87
CA LEU A 88 7.12 10.38 -5.70
C LEU A 88 5.61 10.55 -5.72
N VAL A 89 4.90 9.45 -5.59
CA VAL A 89 3.44 9.43 -5.38
C VAL A 89 3.17 8.95 -3.98
N GLU A 90 2.52 9.78 -3.18
CA GLU A 90 2.04 9.43 -1.84
C GLU A 90 0.59 8.94 -1.91
N VAL A 91 0.31 7.82 -1.23
CA VAL A 91 -1.03 7.23 -1.15
C VAL A 91 -1.40 7.03 0.30
N GLU A 92 -2.45 7.70 0.76
CA GLU A 92 -3.04 7.52 2.09
C GLU A 92 -4.07 6.37 2.08
N PHE A 93 -4.08 5.57 3.14
CA PHE A 93 -4.99 4.45 3.31
C PHE A 93 -5.92 4.68 4.49
N THR A 94 -7.21 4.79 4.22
CA THR A 94 -8.25 5.03 5.23
C THR A 94 -9.07 3.80 5.60
N LEU A 95 -8.92 2.70 4.87
CA LEU A 95 -9.60 1.42 5.10
C LEU A 95 -8.57 0.30 5.30
N HIS A 96 -8.83 -0.60 6.23
CA HIS A 96 -7.96 -1.77 6.44
C HIS A 96 -8.36 -2.95 5.53
N GLY A 97 -7.38 -3.79 5.21
CA GLY A 97 -7.57 -4.95 4.36
C GLY A 97 -6.49 -5.09 3.30
N LEU A 98 -6.81 -5.78 2.21
CA LEU A 98 -5.88 -6.06 1.12
C LEU A 98 -6.22 -5.19 -0.10
N HIS A 99 -5.41 -4.17 -0.32
CA HIS A 99 -5.55 -3.25 -1.44
C HIS A 99 -4.80 -3.76 -2.67
N ARG A 100 -5.45 -3.72 -3.83
CA ARG A 100 -4.84 -3.89 -5.14
C ARG A 100 -4.60 -2.51 -5.72
N LEU A 101 -3.36 -2.23 -6.09
CA LEU A 101 -2.95 -0.95 -6.65
C LEU A 101 -2.34 -1.16 -8.03
N GLU A 102 -2.75 -0.36 -8.99
CA GLU A 102 -2.21 -0.29 -10.33
C GLU A 102 -1.28 0.92 -10.44
N LEU A 103 -0.08 0.70 -10.93
CA LEU A 103 0.89 1.76 -11.20
C LEU A 103 0.67 2.28 -12.61
N ASN A 104 0.54 3.61 -12.76
CA ASN A 104 0.35 4.22 -14.07
C ASN A 104 1.28 5.42 -14.25
N ALA A 105 1.69 5.63 -15.49
CA ALA A 105 2.41 6.82 -15.90
C ALA A 105 1.86 7.33 -17.23
N GLU A 106 1.59 8.62 -17.31
CA GLU A 106 1.12 9.29 -18.51
C GLU A 106 2.28 10.01 -19.20
N TYR A 107 2.37 9.87 -20.51
CA TYR A 107 3.30 10.64 -21.37
C TYR A 107 2.59 11.11 -22.63
N THR A 108 3.12 12.14 -23.28
CA THR A 108 2.58 12.65 -24.53
C THR A 108 3.35 12.08 -25.70
N ALA A 109 2.68 11.28 -26.54
CA ALA A 109 3.26 10.70 -27.74
C ALA A 109 3.61 11.79 -28.79
N SER A 110 4.40 11.43 -29.82
CA SER A 110 4.77 12.35 -30.90
C SER A 110 3.57 12.88 -31.70
N THR A 111 2.44 12.20 -31.63
CA THR A 111 1.15 12.65 -32.20
C THR A 111 0.49 13.78 -31.44
N GLY A 112 0.96 14.08 -30.23
CA GLY A 112 0.34 15.01 -29.29
C GLY A 112 -0.78 14.37 -28.46
N GLU A 113 -1.00 13.06 -28.57
CA GLU A 113 -1.98 12.32 -27.77
C GLU A 113 -1.38 11.88 -26.45
N ALA A 114 -2.18 12.01 -25.37
CA ALA A 114 -1.82 11.45 -24.08
C ALA A 114 -1.91 9.91 -24.12
N THR A 115 -0.87 9.27 -23.63
CA THR A 115 -0.78 7.80 -23.58
C THR A 115 -0.52 7.40 -22.13
N VAL A 116 -1.30 6.45 -21.63
CA VAL A 116 -1.12 5.89 -20.29
C VAL A 116 -0.40 4.55 -20.42
N ALA A 117 0.76 4.45 -19.79
CA ALA A 117 1.45 3.18 -19.61
C ALA A 117 1.11 2.60 -18.25
N VAL A 118 0.85 1.31 -18.23
CA VAL A 118 0.46 0.56 -17.03
C VAL A 118 1.63 -0.31 -16.59
N GLY A 119 1.97 -0.25 -15.30
CA GLY A 119 2.98 -1.07 -14.66
C GLY A 119 2.39 -2.33 -14.03
N GLU A 120 3.17 -2.93 -13.14
CA GLU A 120 2.73 -4.11 -12.39
C GLU A 120 1.70 -3.76 -11.32
N GLU A 121 0.80 -4.70 -11.04
CA GLU A 121 -0.12 -4.61 -9.90
C GLU A 121 0.64 -4.87 -8.59
N ILE A 122 0.38 -4.07 -7.58
CA ILE A 122 0.95 -4.21 -6.23
C ILE A 122 -0.16 -4.55 -5.24
N LEU A 123 0.13 -5.49 -4.34
CA LEU A 123 -0.73 -5.80 -3.21
C LEU A 123 -0.19 -5.14 -1.95
N VAL A 124 -1.01 -4.30 -1.32
CA VAL A 124 -0.71 -3.62 -0.06
C VAL A 124 -1.65 -4.11 1.02
N ARG A 125 -1.08 -4.54 2.15
CA ARG A 125 -1.83 -4.95 3.34
C ARG A 125 -1.90 -3.80 4.32
N ILE A 126 -3.10 -3.39 4.68
CA ILE A 126 -3.35 -2.42 5.75
C ILE A 126 -4.00 -3.14 6.92
N GLU A 127 -3.32 -3.11 8.06
CA GLU A 127 -3.79 -3.67 9.32
C GLU A 127 -4.53 -2.60 10.13
N LYS A 128 -5.40 -2.99 11.06
CA LYS A 128 -6.04 -2.08 12.00
C LYS A 128 -5.56 -2.42 13.41
N GLN A 129 -5.04 -1.42 14.11
CA GLN A 129 -4.73 -1.48 15.53
C GLN A 129 -5.70 -0.59 16.29
N ILE A 130 -6.36 -1.15 17.29
CA ILE A 130 -7.23 -0.41 18.18
C ILE A 130 -6.55 -0.31 19.54
N MET A 131 -6.29 0.90 19.98
CA MET A 131 -5.79 1.21 21.31
C MET A 131 -6.97 1.69 22.14
N TRP A 132 -7.35 0.89 23.13
CA TRP A 132 -8.47 1.17 24.00
C TRP A 132 -7.98 1.47 25.41
N GLU A 133 -8.38 2.61 25.95
CA GLU A 133 -8.14 2.99 27.33
C GLU A 133 -9.49 3.25 28.03
N GLU A 134 -9.67 2.69 29.20
CA GLU A 134 -10.88 2.85 29.99
C GLU A 134 -10.53 2.93 31.47
N GLU A 135 -11.11 3.91 32.16
CA GLU A 135 -10.99 3.98 33.61
C GLU A 135 -11.79 2.85 34.28
N SER A 136 -11.31 2.38 35.42
CA SER A 136 -11.98 1.34 36.21
C SER A 136 -13.40 1.76 36.60
N THR A 137 -14.40 1.02 36.15
CA THR A 137 -15.81 1.32 36.39
C THR A 137 -16.59 0.04 36.69
N ASN A 138 -17.69 0.18 37.48
CA ASN A 138 -18.64 -0.90 37.71
C ASN A 138 -19.61 -1.11 36.54
N ASN A 139 -19.49 -0.29 35.49
CA ASN A 139 -20.33 -0.37 34.29
C ASN A 139 -19.46 -0.17 33.07
N PRO A 140 -18.63 -1.18 32.71
CA PRO A 140 -17.71 -1.07 31.61
C PRO A 140 -18.45 -0.91 30.27
N THR A 141 -17.81 -0.21 29.35
CA THR A 141 -18.33 -0.06 28.00
C THR A 141 -18.01 -1.30 27.18
N ALA A 142 -19.00 -1.86 26.51
CA ALA A 142 -18.78 -2.96 25.57
C ALA A 142 -18.44 -2.39 24.19
N MET A 143 -17.32 -2.82 23.62
CA MET A 143 -16.95 -2.50 22.25
C MET A 143 -17.24 -3.69 21.35
N MET A 144 -18.02 -3.46 20.30
CA MET A 144 -18.26 -4.42 19.24
C MET A 144 -17.22 -4.23 18.15
N LEU A 145 -16.36 -5.23 17.96
CA LEU A 145 -15.34 -5.22 16.90
C LEU A 145 -15.82 -6.07 15.72
N ASP A 146 -15.92 -5.45 14.55
CA ASP A 146 -16.04 -6.21 13.30
C ASP A 146 -14.66 -6.71 12.88
N THR A 147 -14.49 -8.01 12.78
CA THR A 147 -13.22 -8.64 12.40
C THR A 147 -13.08 -8.83 10.88
N ARG A 148 -14.07 -8.39 10.11
CA ARG A 148 -13.98 -8.43 8.65
C ARG A 148 -13.12 -7.29 8.13
N ASN A 149 -12.33 -7.57 7.10
CA ASN A 149 -11.60 -6.53 6.40
C ASN A 149 -12.58 -5.58 5.69
N GLU A 150 -12.29 -4.29 5.72
CA GLU A 150 -13.05 -3.27 4.98
C GLU A 150 -12.77 -3.32 3.48
N VAL A 151 -11.55 -3.78 3.11
CA VAL A 151 -11.13 -3.95 1.71
C VAL A 151 -10.75 -5.40 1.45
N GLY A 152 -11.32 -5.97 0.40
CA GLY A 152 -11.18 -7.38 0.05
C GLY A 152 -12.07 -8.26 0.95
N ASP A 153 -12.78 -9.19 0.33
CA ASP A 153 -13.75 -10.07 1.00
C ASP A 153 -13.13 -11.17 1.87
N VAL A 154 -11.85 -11.01 2.25
CA VAL A 154 -11.13 -12.01 3.07
C VAL A 154 -11.23 -11.62 4.53
N PRO A 155 -11.76 -12.48 5.42
CA PRO A 155 -11.78 -12.20 6.84
C PRO A 155 -10.37 -12.05 7.40
N ALA A 156 -10.23 -11.31 8.49
CA ALA A 156 -8.97 -11.19 9.21
C ALA A 156 -8.42 -12.57 9.55
N SER A 157 -7.17 -12.83 9.22
CA SER A 157 -6.52 -14.13 9.48
C SER A 157 -6.07 -14.27 10.94
N VAL A 158 -5.86 -13.17 11.63
CA VAL A 158 -5.38 -13.12 13.01
C VAL A 158 -6.02 -11.94 13.73
N LEU A 159 -6.51 -12.20 14.92
CA LEU A 159 -6.90 -11.20 15.92
C LEU A 159 -5.97 -11.36 17.11
N VAL A 160 -5.21 -10.32 17.44
CA VAL A 160 -4.37 -10.29 18.63
C VAL A 160 -4.98 -9.33 19.64
N ILE A 161 -5.23 -9.82 20.85
CA ILE A 161 -5.75 -9.04 21.96
C ILE A 161 -4.68 -9.01 23.04
N ASP A 162 -4.22 -7.82 23.39
CA ASP A 162 -3.28 -7.59 24.49
C ASP A 162 -3.98 -6.69 25.52
N SER A 163 -4.05 -7.12 26.77
CA SER A 163 -4.73 -6.41 27.83
C SER A 163 -3.77 -6.15 28.98
N THR A 164 -3.61 -4.87 29.31
CA THR A 164 -2.79 -4.44 30.46
C THR A 164 -3.66 -3.70 31.45
N VAL A 165 -3.65 -4.15 32.69
CA VAL A 165 -4.35 -3.49 33.79
C VAL A 165 -3.34 -2.75 34.66
N HIS A 166 -3.49 -1.43 34.73
CA HIS A 166 -2.75 -0.59 35.67
C HIS A 166 -3.60 -0.36 36.92
N ASN A 167 -3.16 -0.93 38.04
CA ASN A 167 -3.78 -0.64 39.33
C ASN A 167 -2.86 0.34 40.08
N PRO A 168 -3.16 1.65 40.10
CA PRO A 168 -2.35 2.61 40.82
C PRO A 168 -2.42 2.30 42.33
N ASP A 169 -1.25 2.13 42.97
CA ASP A 169 -1.11 2.03 44.41
C ASP A 169 -1.63 3.31 45.05
N LEU A 170 -2.90 3.31 45.46
CA LEU A 170 -3.57 4.50 45.97
C LEU A 170 -2.93 5.07 47.25
N ILE A 171 -2.22 4.28 48.03
CA ILE A 171 -1.35 4.74 49.16
C ILE A 171 -0.44 3.56 49.51
N ALA A 172 0.87 3.79 49.61
CA ALA A 172 1.79 2.79 50.11
C ALA A 172 1.34 2.28 51.48
N ASN A 173 0.96 0.98 51.60
CA ASN A 173 0.54 0.25 52.78
C ASN A 173 -0.92 0.30 53.23
N ILE A 174 -1.87 0.78 52.44
CA ILE A 174 -3.30 0.49 52.67
C ILE A 174 -3.74 -0.48 51.58
N GLY A 175 -3.82 -1.77 51.90
CA GLY A 175 -4.30 -2.81 51.00
C GLY A 175 -5.75 -2.55 50.59
N GLY A 176 -6.03 -2.56 49.31
CA GLY A 176 -7.36 -2.31 48.75
C GLY A 176 -7.32 -1.94 47.27
N GLY A 177 -6.48 -2.60 46.45
CA GLY A 177 -6.68 -2.61 45.01
C GLY A 177 -7.99 -3.35 44.71
N GLN A 178 -8.88 -2.81 43.87
CA GLN A 178 -9.98 -3.57 43.31
C GLN A 178 -9.45 -4.55 42.30
N ASP A 179 -9.91 -5.80 42.37
CA ASP A 179 -9.65 -6.77 41.29
C ASP A 179 -10.36 -6.26 40.03
N VAL A 180 -9.59 -6.08 38.97
CA VAL A 180 -10.13 -5.71 37.67
C VAL A 180 -10.18 -6.97 36.81
N GLU A 181 -11.33 -7.27 36.28
CA GLU A 181 -11.54 -8.39 35.34
C GLU A 181 -11.80 -7.82 33.96
N VAL A 182 -11.02 -8.25 32.97
CA VAL A 182 -11.26 -7.96 31.55
C VAL A 182 -11.81 -9.23 30.91
N SER A 183 -12.97 -9.16 30.28
CA SER A 183 -13.60 -10.30 29.62
C SER A 183 -13.74 -10.04 28.11
N TRP A 184 -13.48 -11.08 27.33
CA TRP A 184 -13.61 -11.07 25.87
C TRP A 184 -14.61 -12.15 25.47
N ALA A 185 -15.50 -11.82 24.55
CA ALA A 185 -16.47 -12.74 23.99
C ALA A 185 -16.41 -12.70 22.45
N LEU A 186 -16.28 -13.88 21.86
CA LEU A 186 -16.51 -14.08 20.43
C LEU A 186 -17.98 -14.49 20.24
N ILE A 187 -18.72 -13.80 19.41
CA ILE A 187 -20.13 -14.01 19.10
C ILE A 187 -20.35 -14.16 17.58
#